data_0e41ce61738b30cd368ca2a9722b6075
#
_entry.id   0e41ce61738b30cd368ca2a9722b6075
#
_cell.length_a   1.000
_cell.length_b   1.000
_cell.length_c   1.000
_cell.angle_alpha   90.00
_cell.angle_beta   90.00
_cell.angle_gamma   90.00
#
_symmetry.space_group_name_H-M   'P 1'
#
loop_
_entity.id
_entity.type
_entity.pdbx_description
1 polymer ?
#
loop_
_entity_poly.entity_id
_entity_poly.type
_entity_poly.pdbx_seq_one_letter_code
_entity_poly.pdbx_strand_id
1 'polypeptide(L)'
;FVAPKVGANGNEITFGQGNESVTEGRTDDILFNGNRGANTVTFNVLSYDFGPQTADPSASIEIVLTKDANAYVGELSHGGKYEFAGESIINSGRWFHDADWFTKNGDGTYTFLGLTGLYTVKADYGNLAFRIWKMNDATHSATLNADGTGALWIIGSNGVGKPAYTASNVHDWWTGEDYDYCLTPIADKRYRITLTIGKQLNPAKVNFKFFGQAGWGTEFKGSAGDYLLTTSSDVFGIGNGTEVNGVKRDDGNIYLRDGVELTIGDTYVFTVDLSAGCANGVLTITKQ
;
A
#
# COMPACT_ATOMS: atom_id res chain seq x y z
N PHE A 1 1.39 19.18 -32.79
CA PHE A 1 1.65 18.46 -34.04
C PHE A 1 1.49 19.38 -35.23
N VAL A 2 2.28 19.19 -36.26
CA VAL A 2 2.23 19.95 -37.49
C VAL A 2 2.17 18.98 -38.67
N ALA A 3 1.12 19.07 -39.45
CA ALA A 3 1.02 18.31 -40.68
C ALA A 3 1.71 19.06 -41.83
N PRO A 4 2.48 18.38 -42.68
CA PRO A 4 3.19 19.02 -43.77
C PRO A 4 2.22 19.58 -44.82
N LYS A 5 2.64 20.60 -45.55
CA LYS A 5 1.89 21.17 -46.68
C LYS A 5 1.55 20.10 -47.70
N VAL A 6 0.32 20.10 -48.16
CA VAL A 6 -0.15 19.20 -49.21
C VAL A 6 -0.22 20.02 -50.51
N GLY A 7 0.68 19.76 -51.45
CA GLY A 7 0.75 20.45 -52.74
C GLY A 7 1.43 21.83 -52.66
N ALA A 8 1.62 22.48 -53.84
CA ALA A 8 2.32 23.74 -53.96
C ALA A 8 1.66 24.94 -53.26
N ASN A 9 0.36 24.88 -53.04
CA ASN A 9 -0.47 25.93 -52.41
C ASN A 9 -1.09 25.48 -51.07
N GLY A 10 -0.70 24.31 -50.52
CA GLY A 10 -1.21 23.83 -49.26
C GLY A 10 -0.70 24.66 -48.09
N ASN A 11 -1.53 24.87 -47.09
CA ASN A 11 -1.14 25.45 -45.82
C ASN A 11 -0.68 24.35 -44.86
N GLU A 12 0.21 24.71 -43.97
CA GLU A 12 0.56 23.90 -42.82
C GLU A 12 -0.65 23.85 -41.86
N ILE A 13 -1.01 22.66 -41.37
CA ILE A 13 -2.07 22.49 -40.44
C ILE A 13 -1.44 22.21 -39.06
N THR A 14 -1.79 23.02 -38.08
CA THR A 14 -1.34 22.86 -36.71
C THR A 14 -2.44 22.20 -35.85
N PHE A 15 -2.03 21.37 -34.91
CA PHE A 15 -2.91 20.71 -33.97
C PHE A 15 -2.41 20.99 -32.55
N GLY A 16 -3.29 21.44 -31.69
CA GLY A 16 -3.02 21.66 -30.28
C GLY A 16 -4.07 20.97 -29.42
N GLN A 17 -3.89 21.00 -28.13
CA GLN A 17 -4.80 20.37 -27.19
C GLN A 17 -6.09 21.17 -27.06
N GLY A 18 -7.26 20.50 -27.27
CA GLY A 18 -8.56 20.95 -26.80
C GLY A 18 -8.80 20.49 -25.35
N ASN A 19 -10.04 20.46 -24.88
CA ASN A 19 -10.34 20.05 -23.49
C ASN A 19 -9.93 18.58 -23.21
N GLU A 20 -10.27 17.67 -24.10
CA GLU A 20 -9.96 16.24 -23.99
C GLU A 20 -9.45 15.64 -25.30
N SER A 21 -9.36 16.45 -26.36
CA SER A 21 -8.92 16.03 -27.69
C SER A 21 -8.01 17.07 -28.33
N VAL A 22 -7.25 16.63 -29.33
CA VAL A 22 -6.45 17.53 -30.17
C VAL A 22 -7.38 18.24 -31.16
N THR A 23 -7.22 19.54 -31.28
CA THR A 23 -8.07 20.38 -32.17
C THR A 23 -7.22 20.99 -33.28
N GLU A 24 -7.71 20.90 -34.52
CA GLU A 24 -7.09 21.55 -35.68
C GLU A 24 -7.08 23.07 -35.52
N GLY A 25 -5.99 23.70 -35.93
CA GLY A 25 -5.81 25.15 -35.87
C GLY A 25 -5.36 25.69 -34.50
N ARG A 26 -5.25 24.85 -33.49
CA ARG A 26 -4.69 25.24 -32.21
C ARG A 26 -3.17 25.14 -32.23
N THR A 27 -2.54 26.08 -31.52
CA THR A 27 -1.07 26.16 -31.39
C THR A 27 -0.61 25.89 -29.96
N ASP A 28 -1.55 25.63 -29.05
CA ASP A 28 -1.22 25.34 -27.65
C ASP A 28 -0.44 24.02 -27.54
N ASP A 29 0.46 23.95 -26.57
CA ASP A 29 1.19 22.73 -26.28
C ASP A 29 0.24 21.63 -25.81
N ILE A 30 0.50 20.41 -26.27
CA ILE A 30 -0.18 19.23 -25.70
C ILE A 30 0.54 18.87 -24.43
N LEU A 31 -0.13 19.07 -23.30
CA LEU A 31 0.42 18.76 -21.99
C LEU A 31 0.13 17.30 -21.64
N PHE A 32 1.17 16.53 -21.44
CA PHE A 32 1.07 15.17 -20.91
C PHE A 32 1.18 15.22 -19.39
N ASN A 33 0.03 15.15 -18.72
CA ASN A 33 -0.03 15.06 -17.27
C ASN A 33 0.26 13.63 -16.83
N GLY A 34 1.35 13.41 -16.15
CA GLY A 34 1.66 12.14 -15.52
C GLY A 34 2.90 11.47 -16.09
N ASN A 35 2.90 10.24 -16.22
CA ASN A 35 3.98 9.31 -16.46
C ASN A 35 5.15 9.82 -17.28
N ARG A 36 6.24 10.18 -16.64
CA ARG A 36 7.55 10.23 -17.26
C ARG A 36 7.87 8.81 -17.73
N GLY A 37 8.11 8.63 -19.00
CA GLY A 37 8.43 7.32 -19.59
C GLY A 37 7.42 6.80 -20.59
N ALA A 38 6.40 7.57 -20.95
CA ALA A 38 5.58 7.26 -22.10
C ALA A 38 6.41 7.43 -23.37
N ASN A 39 6.67 6.35 -24.07
CA ASN A 39 7.53 6.36 -25.27
C ASN A 39 6.75 6.51 -26.56
N THR A 40 5.44 6.27 -26.54
CA THR A 40 4.63 6.27 -27.74
C THR A 40 3.32 7.00 -27.52
N VAL A 41 3.05 8.00 -28.33
CA VAL A 41 1.77 8.68 -28.42
C VAL A 41 1.19 8.40 -29.79
N THR A 42 -0.01 7.85 -29.83
CA THR A 42 -0.72 7.61 -31.07
C THR A 42 -1.67 8.77 -31.32
N PHE A 43 -1.53 9.42 -32.45
CA PHE A 43 -2.42 10.48 -32.89
C PHE A 43 -3.24 9.99 -34.09
N ASN A 44 -4.56 10.02 -33.98
CA ASN A 44 -5.46 9.69 -35.06
C ASN A 44 -5.82 10.98 -35.83
N VAL A 45 -5.28 11.15 -37.02
CA VAL A 45 -5.51 12.33 -37.87
C VAL A 45 -6.94 12.45 -38.39
N LEU A 46 -7.73 11.39 -38.33
CA LEU A 46 -9.13 11.40 -38.80
C LEU A 46 -10.11 11.84 -37.71
N SER A 47 -9.85 11.46 -36.45
CA SER A 47 -10.70 11.82 -35.32
C SER A 47 -10.13 12.96 -34.48
N TYR A 48 -8.89 13.37 -34.75
CA TYR A 48 -8.11 14.32 -33.92
C TYR A 48 -7.90 13.91 -32.49
N ASP A 49 -8.10 12.61 -32.20
CA ASP A 49 -7.85 12.05 -30.90
C ASP A 49 -6.40 11.59 -30.79
N PHE A 50 -5.84 11.72 -29.60
CA PHE A 50 -4.59 11.05 -29.27
C PHE A 50 -4.87 9.91 -28.29
N GLY A 51 -4.35 8.73 -28.62
CA GLY A 51 -4.53 7.54 -27.79
C GLY A 51 -3.81 7.66 -26.46
N PRO A 52 -4.14 6.79 -25.52
CA PRO A 52 -3.44 6.71 -24.26
C PRO A 52 -1.96 6.53 -24.53
N GLN A 53 -1.15 7.23 -23.75
CA GLN A 53 0.28 6.95 -23.73
C GLN A 53 0.42 5.49 -23.32
N THR A 54 0.98 4.65 -24.17
CA THR A 54 1.48 3.36 -23.71
C THR A 54 2.74 3.68 -22.93
N ALA A 55 2.62 3.67 -21.61
CA ALA A 55 3.81 3.72 -20.77
C ALA A 55 4.76 2.62 -21.23
N ASP A 56 6.03 2.95 -21.40
CA ASP A 56 7.06 1.93 -21.56
C ASP A 56 6.97 1.02 -20.34
N PRO A 57 6.62 -0.26 -20.49
CA PRO A 57 6.52 -1.16 -19.35
C PRO A 57 7.87 -1.35 -18.64
N SER A 58 8.97 -0.88 -19.24
CA SER A 58 10.29 -0.86 -18.61
C SER A 58 10.60 0.46 -17.89
N ALA A 59 9.82 1.53 -18.13
CA ALA A 59 10.05 2.82 -17.47
C ALA A 59 9.60 2.77 -16.02
N SER A 60 10.41 3.33 -15.13
CA SER A 60 10.06 3.54 -13.73
C SER A 60 9.38 4.90 -13.52
N ILE A 61 8.46 4.95 -12.57
CA ILE A 61 7.86 6.20 -12.09
C ILE A 61 8.66 6.67 -10.89
N GLU A 62 9.12 7.91 -10.94
CA GLU A 62 9.87 8.51 -9.83
C GLU A 62 8.93 9.01 -8.74
N ILE A 63 9.13 8.54 -7.51
CA ILE A 63 8.47 9.04 -6.30
C ILE A 63 9.48 9.94 -5.58
N VAL A 64 9.28 11.25 -5.66
CA VAL A 64 10.17 12.25 -5.05
C VAL A 64 9.70 12.58 -3.64
N LEU A 65 10.57 12.39 -2.64
CA LEU A 65 10.30 12.64 -1.24
C LEU A 65 11.41 13.54 -0.64
N THR A 66 11.00 14.60 0.03
CA THR A 66 11.90 15.52 0.75
C THR A 66 11.43 15.68 2.19
N LYS A 67 12.21 16.33 3.05
CA LYS A 67 11.77 16.62 4.44
C LYS A 67 10.52 17.49 4.50
N ASP A 68 10.41 18.45 3.57
CA ASP A 68 9.28 19.39 3.54
C ASP A 68 8.07 18.79 2.81
N ALA A 69 8.29 17.86 1.88
CA ALA A 69 7.29 17.13 1.13
C ALA A 69 7.55 15.61 1.27
N ASN A 70 7.37 15.10 2.48
CA ASN A 70 7.73 13.73 2.84
C ASN A 70 6.68 12.67 2.46
N ALA A 71 5.61 13.05 1.77
CA ALA A 71 4.57 12.15 1.33
C ALA A 71 4.25 12.36 -0.15
N TYR A 72 4.19 11.26 -0.88
CA TYR A 72 3.65 11.18 -2.23
C TYR A 72 2.25 10.59 -2.15
N VAL A 73 1.27 11.22 -2.81
CA VAL A 73 -0.08 10.68 -2.98
C VAL A 73 -0.32 10.50 -4.47
N GLY A 74 -0.56 9.28 -4.89
CA GLY A 74 -0.75 8.99 -6.31
C GLY A 74 -1.17 7.55 -6.58
N GLU A 75 -1.52 7.29 -7.83
CA GLU A 75 -1.85 5.94 -8.26
C GLU A 75 -0.60 5.08 -8.35
N LEU A 76 -0.65 3.91 -7.71
CA LEU A 76 0.33 2.85 -7.87
C LEU A 76 -0.32 1.67 -8.58
N SER A 77 0.33 1.20 -9.65
CA SER A 77 -0.16 0.08 -10.46
C SER A 77 0.51 -1.22 -10.05
N HIS A 78 -0.28 -2.28 -9.87
CA HIS A 78 0.27 -3.61 -9.61
C HIS A 78 1.29 -4.03 -10.68
N GLY A 79 2.47 -4.46 -10.26
CA GLY A 79 3.57 -4.79 -11.16
C GLY A 79 4.30 -3.57 -11.74
N GLY A 80 3.83 -2.34 -11.48
CA GLY A 80 4.49 -1.12 -11.91
C GLY A 80 5.86 -0.94 -11.26
N LYS A 81 6.80 -0.31 -11.99
CA LYS A 81 8.14 -0.01 -11.51
C LYS A 81 8.24 1.42 -10.98
N TYR A 82 8.90 1.58 -9.84
CA TYR A 82 9.04 2.85 -9.15
C TYR A 82 10.49 3.09 -8.72
N GLU A 83 10.89 4.36 -8.70
CA GLU A 83 12.14 4.82 -8.11
C GLU A 83 11.83 5.76 -6.96
N PHE A 84 12.53 5.59 -5.84
CA PHE A 84 12.45 6.54 -4.75
C PHE A 84 13.60 7.54 -4.87
N ALA A 85 13.26 8.80 -5.05
CA ALA A 85 14.19 9.90 -5.22
C ALA A 85 13.94 11.01 -4.19
N GLY A 86 14.86 11.94 -4.08
CA GLY A 86 14.75 13.10 -3.20
C GLY A 86 16.08 13.49 -2.61
N GLU A 87 16.12 13.71 -1.30
CA GLU A 87 17.36 14.05 -0.61
C GLU A 87 18.35 12.85 -0.64
N SER A 88 19.64 13.16 -0.54
CA SER A 88 20.72 12.15 -0.61
C SER A 88 20.55 10.97 0.35
N ILE A 89 19.88 11.19 1.49
CA ILE A 89 19.60 10.13 2.45
C ILE A 89 18.60 9.10 1.92
N ILE A 90 17.62 9.52 1.11
CA ILE A 90 16.65 8.62 0.46
C ILE A 90 17.36 7.73 -0.55
N ASN A 91 18.28 8.30 -1.31
CA ASN A 91 19.06 7.58 -2.32
C ASN A 91 20.14 6.68 -1.71
N SER A 92 20.37 6.73 -0.39
CA SER A 92 21.44 5.99 0.28
C SER A 92 21.28 4.46 0.29
N GLY A 93 20.12 3.94 -0.09
CA GLY A 93 19.80 2.51 -0.06
C GLY A 93 19.62 1.92 1.35
N ARG A 94 19.68 2.75 2.40
CA ARG A 94 19.55 2.33 3.81
C ARG A 94 18.12 2.34 4.31
N TRP A 95 17.20 2.85 3.53
CA TRP A 95 15.78 2.92 3.88
C TRP A 95 15.15 1.54 3.86
N PHE A 96 14.31 1.29 4.85
CA PHE A 96 13.50 0.09 4.90
C PHE A 96 12.36 0.19 3.87
N HIS A 97 12.30 -0.79 3.01
CA HIS A 97 11.20 -1.01 2.08
C HIS A 97 10.48 -2.27 2.54
N ASP A 98 9.19 -2.11 2.81
CA ASP A 98 8.37 -3.25 3.21
C ASP A 98 8.17 -4.20 2.02
N ALA A 99 8.66 -5.44 2.15
CA ALA A 99 8.59 -6.46 1.12
C ALA A 99 7.17 -6.94 0.81
N ASP A 100 6.19 -6.59 1.64
CA ASP A 100 4.78 -6.80 1.30
C ASP A 100 4.29 -5.82 0.22
N TRP A 101 4.86 -4.61 0.19
CA TRP A 101 4.48 -3.55 -0.73
C TRP A 101 5.37 -3.45 -1.96
N PHE A 102 6.67 -3.69 -1.81
CA PHE A 102 7.64 -3.50 -2.88
C PHE A 102 8.70 -4.59 -2.91
N THR A 103 8.99 -5.09 -4.11
CA THR A 103 10.17 -5.91 -4.37
C THR A 103 11.25 -5.04 -5.00
N LYS A 104 12.45 -5.03 -4.40
CA LYS A 104 13.61 -4.35 -4.96
C LYS A 104 14.15 -5.13 -6.15
N ASN A 105 14.34 -4.44 -7.30
CA ASN A 105 14.88 -4.99 -8.52
C ASN A 105 16.41 -4.85 -8.57
N GLY A 106 17.07 -5.61 -9.46
CA GLY A 106 18.51 -5.56 -9.62
C GLY A 106 19.03 -4.26 -10.25
N ASP A 107 18.15 -3.49 -10.91
CA ASP A 107 18.45 -2.18 -11.51
C ASP A 107 18.27 -1.01 -10.51
N GLY A 108 17.92 -1.30 -9.27
CA GLY A 108 17.69 -0.29 -8.23
C GLY A 108 16.25 0.21 -8.13
N THR A 109 15.40 -0.15 -9.07
CA THR A 109 13.96 0.16 -9.02
C THR A 109 13.21 -0.79 -8.07
N TYR A 110 11.93 -0.50 -7.87
CA TYR A 110 11.03 -1.27 -7.01
C TYR A 110 9.76 -1.63 -7.77
N THR A 111 9.37 -2.89 -7.71
CA THR A 111 8.08 -3.35 -8.25
C THR A 111 7.02 -3.30 -7.17
N PHE A 112 5.91 -2.60 -7.42
CA PHE A 112 4.78 -2.51 -6.50
C PHE A 112 3.96 -3.81 -6.53
N LEU A 113 3.63 -4.33 -5.35
CA LEU A 113 2.98 -5.62 -5.16
C LEU A 113 1.50 -5.52 -4.77
N GLY A 114 1.05 -4.35 -4.30
CA GLY A 114 -0.36 -4.13 -3.95
C GLY A 114 -1.26 -4.08 -5.19
N LEU A 115 -2.57 -4.15 -4.99
CA LEU A 115 -3.53 -3.91 -6.07
C LEU A 115 -3.41 -2.49 -6.60
N THR A 116 -3.67 -2.30 -7.89
CA THR A 116 -3.72 -0.97 -8.50
C THR A 116 -4.71 -0.07 -7.76
N GLY A 117 -4.33 1.16 -7.47
CA GLY A 117 -5.16 2.12 -6.76
C GLY A 117 -4.42 3.35 -6.27
N LEU A 118 -5.11 4.20 -5.54
CA LEU A 118 -4.55 5.40 -4.94
C LEU A 118 -3.89 5.07 -3.61
N TYR A 119 -2.66 5.55 -3.42
CA TYR A 119 -1.85 5.29 -2.22
C TYR A 119 -1.10 6.53 -1.76
N THR A 120 -0.80 6.54 -0.48
CA THR A 120 0.25 7.41 0.07
C THR A 120 1.51 6.58 0.29
N VAL A 121 2.65 7.14 -0.13
CA VAL A 121 3.99 6.69 0.27
C VAL A 121 4.63 7.81 1.06
N LYS A 122 4.89 7.58 2.34
CA LYS A 122 5.46 8.58 3.25
C LYS A 122 6.86 8.16 3.70
N ALA A 123 7.81 9.10 3.60
CA ALA A 123 9.15 8.92 4.14
C ALA A 123 9.16 9.21 5.65
N ASP A 124 9.38 8.19 6.45
CA ASP A 124 9.60 8.29 7.88
C ASP A 124 11.11 8.46 8.15
N TYR A 125 11.55 9.69 8.28
CA TYR A 125 12.96 10.02 8.50
C TYR A 125 13.48 9.59 9.88
N GLY A 126 12.60 9.42 10.85
CA GLY A 126 12.97 8.95 12.19
C GLY A 126 13.37 7.48 12.20
N ASN A 127 12.70 6.67 11.42
CA ASN A 127 12.92 5.23 11.32
C ASN A 127 13.63 4.80 10.03
N LEU A 128 13.94 5.73 9.14
CA LEU A 128 14.49 5.46 7.80
C LEU A 128 13.65 4.40 7.07
N ALA A 129 12.35 4.62 6.99
CA ALA A 129 11.40 3.68 6.42
C ALA A 129 10.39 4.38 5.52
N PHE A 130 9.91 3.68 4.50
CA PHE A 130 8.73 4.09 3.75
C PHE A 130 7.49 3.45 4.37
N ARG A 131 6.52 4.30 4.74
CA ARG A 131 5.19 3.88 5.18
C ARG A 131 4.24 4.00 4.00
N ILE A 132 3.42 2.97 3.79
CA ILE A 132 2.51 2.91 2.65
C ILE A 132 1.12 2.58 3.16
N TRP A 133 0.13 3.29 2.63
CA TRP A 133 -1.27 2.97 2.89
C TRP A 133 -2.16 3.32 1.71
N LYS A 134 -3.26 2.60 1.60
CA LYS A 134 -4.29 2.84 0.58
C LYS A 134 -5.09 4.09 0.93
N MET A 135 -5.44 4.86 -0.10
CA MET A 135 -6.25 6.06 0.00
C MET A 135 -7.66 5.81 -0.55
N ASN A 136 -8.63 6.49 0.04
CA ASN A 136 -9.98 6.57 -0.52
C ASN A 136 -10.08 7.69 -1.56
N ASP A 137 -9.44 8.81 -1.27
CA ASP A 137 -9.26 9.97 -2.15
C ASP A 137 -7.91 10.65 -1.84
N ALA A 138 -7.65 11.80 -2.44
CA ALA A 138 -6.36 12.51 -2.28
C ALA A 138 -6.02 12.94 -0.84
N THR A 139 -6.98 12.95 0.07
CA THR A 139 -6.86 13.51 1.43
C THR A 139 -7.24 12.54 2.55
N HIS A 140 -7.92 11.45 2.24
CA HIS A 140 -8.42 10.50 3.24
C HIS A 140 -7.87 9.10 3.00
N SER A 141 -7.30 8.52 4.04
CA SER A 141 -6.93 7.11 4.05
C SER A 141 -8.16 6.22 3.86
N ALA A 142 -7.96 5.09 3.17
CA ALA A 142 -9.05 4.18 2.88
C ALA A 142 -9.50 3.45 4.15
N THR A 143 -10.81 3.24 4.22
CA THR A 143 -11.47 2.40 5.23
C THR A 143 -11.98 1.12 4.59
N LEU A 144 -12.28 0.13 5.43
CA LEU A 144 -12.83 -1.14 5.01
C LEU A 144 -14.36 -1.03 4.87
N ASN A 145 -14.88 -1.49 3.75
CA ASN A 145 -16.31 -1.64 3.51
C ASN A 145 -16.82 -2.98 4.08
N ALA A 146 -18.10 -3.06 4.40
CA ALA A 146 -18.73 -4.26 4.96
C ALA A 146 -18.61 -5.51 4.06
N ASP A 147 -18.45 -5.30 2.73
CA ASP A 147 -18.23 -6.37 1.77
C ASP A 147 -16.80 -6.92 1.73
N GLY A 148 -15.89 -6.31 2.49
CA GLY A 148 -14.48 -6.70 2.58
C GLY A 148 -13.54 -5.97 1.62
N THR A 149 -14.04 -5.02 0.81
CA THR A 149 -13.18 -4.14 -0.02
C THR A 149 -12.64 -2.96 0.79
N GLY A 150 -11.62 -2.26 0.29
CA GLY A 150 -11.09 -1.05 0.92
C GLY A 150 -9.68 -1.25 1.48
N ALA A 151 -9.46 -0.95 2.77
CA ALA A 151 -8.18 -1.11 3.45
C ALA A 151 -8.35 -1.77 4.82
N LEU A 152 -7.40 -2.62 5.18
CA LEU A 152 -7.31 -3.28 6.48
C LEU A 152 -6.06 -2.80 7.20
N TRP A 153 -6.17 -2.57 8.50
CA TRP A 153 -5.12 -1.99 9.32
C TRP A 153 -4.84 -2.86 10.55
N ILE A 154 -3.64 -2.71 11.11
CA ILE A 154 -3.36 -3.22 12.46
C ILE A 154 -3.00 -2.08 13.40
N ILE A 155 -3.52 -2.18 14.60
CA ILE A 155 -3.15 -1.37 15.76
C ILE A 155 -2.63 -2.32 16.83
N GLY A 156 -1.56 -1.97 17.52
CA GLY A 156 -0.99 -2.85 18.53
C GLY A 156 -0.34 -2.11 19.66
N SER A 157 0.08 -2.88 20.64
CA SER A 157 0.96 -2.40 21.69
C SER A 157 2.41 -2.56 21.25
N ASN A 158 3.35 -1.91 21.89
CA ASN A 158 4.80 -1.93 21.60
C ASN A 158 5.43 -3.31 21.33
N GLY A 159 4.66 -4.27 20.87
CA GLY A 159 5.04 -5.63 20.50
C GLY A 159 5.05 -5.89 19.00
N VAL A 160 4.50 -4.99 18.19
CA VAL A 160 4.44 -5.10 16.72
C VAL A 160 4.79 -3.77 16.08
N GLY A 161 5.52 -3.78 14.97
CA GLY A 161 5.84 -2.58 14.23
C GLY A 161 6.87 -2.79 13.12
N LYS A 162 6.87 -1.88 12.15
CA LYS A 162 7.82 -1.85 11.03
C LYS A 162 8.52 -0.49 10.95
N PRO A 163 9.82 -0.44 10.68
CA PRO A 163 10.72 -1.54 10.35
C PRO A 163 11.03 -2.49 11.52
N ALA A 164 10.76 -2.06 12.75
CA ALA A 164 10.96 -2.86 13.97
C ALA A 164 9.89 -2.53 15.00
N TYR A 165 9.56 -3.48 15.88
CA TYR A 165 8.62 -3.24 16.99
C TYR A 165 9.13 -2.21 18.02
N THR A 166 10.41 -1.87 17.97
CA THR A 166 11.06 -0.83 18.78
C THR A 166 11.12 0.53 18.08
N ALA A 167 10.53 0.67 16.90
CA ALA A 167 10.52 1.94 16.17
C ALA A 167 9.84 3.05 16.99
N SER A 168 10.33 4.29 16.86
CA SER A 168 9.88 5.42 17.69
C SER A 168 8.40 5.77 17.52
N ASN A 169 7.81 5.40 16.39
CA ASN A 169 6.39 5.61 16.09
C ASN A 169 5.50 4.41 16.47
N VAL A 170 6.04 3.39 17.14
CA VAL A 170 5.27 2.28 17.68
C VAL A 170 4.93 2.57 19.13
N HIS A 171 3.70 2.93 19.39
CA HIS A 171 3.21 3.26 20.71
C HIS A 171 2.09 2.30 21.16
N ASP A 172 1.88 2.27 22.47
CA ASP A 172 0.88 1.40 23.07
C ASP A 172 -0.53 1.87 22.72
N TRP A 173 -1.13 1.25 21.70
CA TRP A 173 -2.48 1.51 21.21
C TRP A 173 -2.72 2.93 20.68
N TRP A 174 -1.68 3.64 20.25
CA TRP A 174 -1.85 4.90 19.53
C TRP A 174 -2.39 4.64 18.13
N THR A 175 -3.09 5.61 17.59
CA THR A 175 -3.82 5.49 16.33
C THR A 175 -3.47 6.61 15.34
N GLY A 176 -3.73 6.33 14.07
CA GLY A 176 -3.44 7.20 12.95
C GLY A 176 -2.39 6.61 12.02
N GLU A 177 -2.30 7.16 10.83
CA GLU A 177 -1.44 6.64 9.75
C GLU A 177 0.06 6.60 10.13
N ASP A 178 0.46 7.39 11.12
CA ASP A 178 1.84 7.41 11.62
C ASP A 178 2.14 6.30 12.64
N TYR A 179 1.11 5.62 13.16
CA TYR A 179 1.24 4.58 14.18
C TYR A 179 0.71 3.23 13.71
N ASP A 180 -0.35 3.23 12.92
CA ASP A 180 -1.01 2.03 12.42
C ASP A 180 -0.31 1.51 11.15
N TYR A 181 -0.50 0.23 10.83
CA TYR A 181 0.03 -0.35 9.61
C TYR A 181 -1.10 -0.83 8.71
N CYS A 182 -1.17 -0.26 7.51
CA CYS A 182 -2.06 -0.73 6.47
C CYS A 182 -1.51 -2.05 5.90
N LEU A 183 -2.35 -3.07 5.80
CA LEU A 183 -2.00 -4.32 5.15
C LEU A 183 -1.99 -4.15 3.64
N THR A 184 -1.07 -4.85 2.98
CA THR A 184 -1.01 -4.85 1.52
C THR A 184 -2.20 -5.62 0.94
N PRO A 185 -3.07 -5.00 0.11
CA PRO A 185 -4.11 -5.70 -0.61
C PRO A 185 -3.46 -6.50 -1.75
N ILE A 186 -3.40 -7.82 -1.61
CA ILE A 186 -2.73 -8.74 -2.57
C ILE A 186 -3.67 -9.33 -3.61
N ALA A 187 -4.98 -9.29 -3.34
CA ALA A 187 -6.07 -9.65 -4.25
C ALA A 187 -7.34 -8.96 -3.76
N ASP A 188 -8.41 -9.03 -4.55
CA ASP A 188 -9.71 -8.52 -4.10
C ASP A 188 -10.08 -9.13 -2.74
N LYS A 189 -10.39 -8.25 -1.75
CA LYS A 189 -10.75 -8.60 -0.37
C LYS A 189 -9.73 -9.46 0.38
N ARG A 190 -8.48 -9.49 -0.07
CA ARG A 190 -7.40 -10.25 0.58
C ARG A 190 -6.23 -9.34 0.90
N TYR A 191 -5.80 -9.39 2.16
CA TYR A 191 -4.83 -8.47 2.74
C TYR A 191 -3.70 -9.25 3.41
N ARG A 192 -2.48 -8.74 3.33
CA ARG A 192 -1.29 -9.39 3.86
C ARG A 192 -0.43 -8.46 4.69
N ILE A 193 0.14 -9.00 5.78
CA ILE A 193 1.29 -8.42 6.47
C ILE A 193 2.26 -9.54 6.87
N THR A 194 3.55 -9.30 6.64
CA THR A 194 4.62 -10.22 7.00
C THR A 194 5.41 -9.65 8.18
N LEU A 195 5.61 -10.46 9.21
CA LEU A 195 6.27 -10.06 10.45
C LEU A 195 7.38 -11.06 10.82
N THR A 196 8.59 -10.55 11.03
CA THR A 196 9.74 -11.33 11.49
C THR A 196 9.87 -11.23 13.01
N ILE A 197 9.99 -12.37 13.68
CA ILE A 197 10.12 -12.49 15.13
C ILE A 197 11.45 -11.88 15.60
N GLY A 198 11.40 -11.10 16.66
CA GLY A 198 12.55 -10.37 17.21
C GLY A 198 12.90 -9.10 16.43
N LYS A 199 12.26 -8.86 15.27
CA LYS A 199 12.43 -7.64 14.49
C LYS A 199 11.13 -6.82 14.43
N GLN A 200 10.10 -7.34 13.80
CA GLN A 200 8.80 -6.66 13.64
C GLN A 200 7.74 -7.14 14.65
N LEU A 201 7.92 -8.33 15.19
CA LEU A 201 7.08 -8.88 16.25
C LEU A 201 7.94 -9.26 17.46
N ASN A 202 7.58 -8.69 18.61
CA ASN A 202 8.24 -9.02 19.88
C ASN A 202 7.75 -10.38 20.39
N PRO A 203 8.62 -11.39 20.52
CA PRO A 203 8.21 -12.72 20.98
C PRO A 203 7.62 -12.72 22.40
N ALA A 204 8.02 -11.75 23.24
CA ALA A 204 7.53 -11.63 24.62
C ALA A 204 6.21 -10.85 24.74
N LYS A 205 5.76 -10.17 23.66
CA LYS A 205 4.59 -9.29 23.71
C LYS A 205 3.80 -9.32 22.40
N VAL A 206 3.23 -10.46 22.05
CA VAL A 206 2.31 -10.55 20.90
C VAL A 206 0.96 -10.02 21.32
N ASN A 207 0.63 -8.81 20.88
CA ASN A 207 -0.64 -8.18 21.19
C ASN A 207 -0.96 -7.07 20.15
N PHE A 208 -1.78 -7.37 19.17
CA PHE A 208 -2.28 -6.43 18.15
C PHE A 208 -3.63 -6.89 17.64
N LYS A 209 -4.33 -6.01 16.92
CA LYS A 209 -5.68 -6.26 16.45
C LYS A 209 -5.90 -5.69 15.06
N PHE A 210 -6.81 -6.26 14.29
CA PHE A 210 -7.19 -5.78 12.97
C PHE A 210 -8.33 -4.79 13.04
N PHE A 211 -8.23 -3.72 12.25
CA PHE A 211 -9.19 -2.63 12.16
C PHE A 211 -9.50 -2.29 10.70
N GLY A 212 -10.71 -1.83 10.45
CA GLY A 212 -11.12 -1.37 9.12
C GLY A 212 -10.78 0.10 8.84
N GLN A 213 -9.96 0.74 9.66
CA GLN A 213 -9.55 2.15 9.51
C GLN A 213 -8.27 2.41 10.28
N ALA A 214 -7.56 3.51 9.94
CA ALA A 214 -6.43 4.02 10.70
C ALA A 214 -6.95 4.71 11.97
N GLY A 215 -7.34 3.95 12.97
CA GLY A 215 -7.91 4.45 14.22
C GLY A 215 -8.88 3.48 14.84
N TRP A 216 -9.42 3.89 15.99
CA TRP A 216 -10.43 3.13 16.69
C TRP A 216 -11.73 3.07 15.90
N GLY A 217 -12.44 1.96 16.02
CA GLY A 217 -13.67 1.65 15.29
C GLY A 217 -13.45 0.61 14.20
N THR A 218 -14.54 -0.02 13.74
CA THR A 218 -14.50 -1.11 12.76
C THR A 218 -13.53 -2.23 13.17
N GLU A 219 -13.62 -2.64 14.43
CA GLU A 219 -12.74 -3.62 15.04
C GLU A 219 -13.13 -5.05 14.68
N PHE A 220 -12.17 -5.84 14.22
CA PHE A 220 -12.39 -7.28 14.09
C PHE A 220 -12.38 -7.97 15.46
N LYS A 221 -13.32 -8.89 15.65
CA LYS A 221 -13.54 -9.65 16.87
C LYS A 221 -13.30 -11.14 16.64
N GLY A 222 -13.06 -11.87 17.71
CA GLY A 222 -12.98 -13.33 17.69
C GLY A 222 -14.25 -14.00 18.27
N SER A 223 -15.18 -13.21 18.84
CA SER A 223 -16.40 -13.74 19.47
C SER A 223 -17.61 -13.76 18.56
N ALA A 224 -18.06 -12.61 18.10
CA ALA A 224 -19.22 -12.44 17.22
C ALA A 224 -19.28 -10.99 16.71
N GLY A 225 -20.04 -10.75 15.65
CA GLY A 225 -20.34 -9.41 15.14
C GLY A 225 -20.18 -9.29 13.62
N ASP A 226 -20.40 -8.09 13.11
CA ASP A 226 -20.30 -7.78 11.67
C ASP A 226 -18.87 -7.80 11.14
N TYR A 227 -17.89 -7.76 12.03
CA TYR A 227 -16.45 -7.87 11.75
C TYR A 227 -15.89 -9.00 12.58
N LEU A 228 -15.80 -10.18 12.00
CA LEU A 228 -15.37 -11.40 12.66
C LEU A 228 -14.17 -12.01 11.95
N LEU A 229 -13.17 -12.42 12.72
CA LEU A 229 -12.05 -13.21 12.22
C LEU A 229 -12.00 -14.56 12.93
N THR A 230 -11.71 -15.59 12.15
CA THR A 230 -11.39 -16.93 12.63
C THR A 230 -10.01 -17.35 12.17
N THR A 231 -9.35 -18.23 12.91
CA THR A 231 -8.04 -18.80 12.51
C THR A 231 -7.92 -20.25 12.97
N SER A 232 -7.30 -21.07 12.14
CA SER A 232 -6.89 -22.44 12.46
C SER A 232 -5.41 -22.56 12.84
N SER A 233 -4.71 -21.43 13.05
CA SER A 233 -3.29 -21.46 13.41
C SER A 233 -3.04 -22.12 14.76
N ASP A 234 -2.05 -23.02 14.81
CA ASP A 234 -1.59 -23.64 16.06
C ASP A 234 -0.64 -22.73 16.86
N VAL A 235 -0.14 -21.65 16.25
CA VAL A 235 0.83 -20.73 16.86
C VAL A 235 0.13 -19.52 17.46
N PHE A 236 -0.75 -18.88 16.68
CA PHE A 236 -1.43 -17.66 17.10
C PHE A 236 -2.92 -17.89 17.26
N GLY A 237 -3.53 -17.24 18.24
CA GLY A 237 -4.97 -17.23 18.47
C GLY A 237 -5.57 -15.84 18.29
N ILE A 238 -6.90 -15.79 18.21
CA ILE A 238 -7.69 -14.57 18.24
C ILE A 238 -8.48 -14.58 19.54
N GLY A 239 -8.33 -13.55 20.37
CA GLY A 239 -9.07 -13.41 21.61
C GLY A 239 -10.58 -13.28 21.35
N ASN A 240 -11.37 -13.86 22.26
CA ASN A 240 -12.83 -13.81 22.21
C ASN A 240 -13.45 -13.17 23.46
N GLY A 241 -12.64 -12.45 24.23
CA GLY A 241 -13.08 -11.78 25.47
C GLY A 241 -13.20 -12.70 26.70
N THR A 242 -12.91 -14.01 26.54
CA THR A 242 -12.97 -14.96 27.65
C THR A 242 -11.64 -15.13 28.36
N GLU A 243 -11.68 -15.54 29.59
CA GLU A 243 -10.51 -15.92 30.37
C GLU A 243 -10.21 -17.41 30.19
N VAL A 244 -8.96 -17.74 29.87
CA VAL A 244 -8.46 -19.10 29.78
C VAL A 244 -7.22 -19.22 30.66
N ASN A 245 -7.17 -20.17 31.59
CA ASN A 245 -6.06 -20.40 32.51
C ASN A 245 -5.63 -19.13 33.29
N GLY A 246 -6.61 -18.31 33.71
CA GLY A 246 -6.35 -17.06 34.46
C GLY A 246 -5.87 -15.89 33.59
N VAL A 247 -5.80 -16.04 32.25
CA VAL A 247 -5.42 -14.99 31.33
C VAL A 247 -6.60 -14.61 30.45
N LYS A 248 -7.07 -13.37 30.61
CA LYS A 248 -8.09 -12.80 29.73
C LYS A 248 -7.47 -12.50 28.36
N ARG A 249 -8.10 -12.97 27.30
CA ARG A 249 -7.76 -12.68 25.91
C ARG A 249 -8.78 -11.70 25.37
N ASP A 250 -8.39 -10.42 25.26
CA ASP A 250 -9.27 -9.36 24.76
C ASP A 250 -9.79 -9.70 23.37
N ASP A 251 -11.07 -9.40 23.15
CA ASP A 251 -11.79 -9.80 21.95
C ASP A 251 -11.18 -9.20 20.69
N GLY A 252 -10.78 -10.07 19.76
CA GLY A 252 -10.13 -9.72 18.50
C GLY A 252 -8.61 -9.55 18.56
N ASN A 253 -8.00 -9.48 19.75
CA ASN A 253 -6.55 -9.35 19.86
C ASN A 253 -5.85 -10.65 19.42
N ILE A 254 -4.83 -10.50 18.60
CA ILE A 254 -3.93 -11.59 18.23
C ILE A 254 -2.99 -11.84 19.40
N TYR A 255 -2.88 -13.08 19.80
CA TYR A 255 -2.03 -13.52 20.89
C TYR A 255 -1.28 -14.80 20.55
N LEU A 256 -0.19 -15.08 21.25
CA LEU A 256 0.55 -16.34 21.17
C LEU A 256 -0.19 -17.40 21.97
N ARG A 257 -0.46 -18.58 21.37
CA ARG A 257 -1.13 -19.68 22.07
C ARG A 257 -0.28 -20.20 23.23
N ASP A 258 -0.94 -20.71 24.26
CA ASP A 258 -0.28 -21.23 25.46
C ASP A 258 0.66 -22.37 25.10
N GLY A 259 1.86 -22.35 25.67
CA GLY A 259 2.90 -23.37 25.45
C GLY A 259 3.65 -23.24 24.13
N VAL A 260 3.36 -22.24 23.29
CA VAL A 260 4.08 -21.98 22.05
C VAL A 260 5.23 -21.00 22.31
N GLU A 261 6.41 -21.32 21.82
CA GLU A 261 7.59 -20.45 21.83
C GLU A 261 7.91 -19.99 20.40
N LEU A 262 8.20 -18.70 20.26
CA LEU A 262 8.60 -18.13 18.99
C LEU A 262 10.13 -18.10 18.86
N THR A 263 10.63 -18.51 17.73
CA THR A 263 12.07 -18.46 17.42
C THR A 263 12.42 -17.12 16.77
N ILE A 264 13.40 -16.41 17.31
CA ILE A 264 13.91 -15.17 16.71
C ILE A 264 14.43 -15.44 15.30
N GLY A 265 14.03 -14.60 14.35
CA GLY A 265 14.36 -14.73 12.93
C GLY A 265 13.31 -15.45 12.11
N ASP A 266 12.41 -16.22 12.73
CA ASP A 266 11.26 -16.80 12.02
C ASP A 266 10.37 -15.69 11.44
N THR A 267 9.87 -15.93 10.25
CA THR A 267 8.97 -14.99 9.57
C THR A 267 7.60 -15.61 9.39
N TYR A 268 6.57 -14.88 9.78
CA TYR A 268 5.18 -15.29 9.62
C TYR A 268 4.43 -14.34 8.70
N VAL A 269 3.67 -14.92 7.79
CA VAL A 269 2.77 -14.21 6.87
C VAL A 269 1.35 -14.33 7.41
N PHE A 270 0.76 -13.20 7.73
CA PHE A 270 -0.64 -13.08 8.14
C PHE A 270 -1.45 -12.65 6.94
N THR A 271 -2.35 -13.50 6.47
CA THR A 271 -3.24 -13.22 5.33
C THR A 271 -4.67 -13.21 5.84
N VAL A 272 -5.36 -12.08 5.68
CA VAL A 272 -6.78 -11.93 5.99
C VAL A 272 -7.57 -12.04 4.70
N ASP A 273 -8.48 -13.00 4.63
CA ASP A 273 -9.40 -13.22 3.52
C ASP A 273 -10.82 -12.80 3.94
N LEU A 274 -11.36 -11.79 3.27
CA LEU A 274 -12.69 -11.24 3.49
C LEU A 274 -13.62 -11.50 2.30
N SER A 275 -13.31 -12.47 1.44
CA SER A 275 -14.09 -12.78 0.24
C SER A 275 -15.55 -13.18 0.57
N ALA A 276 -15.77 -13.73 1.77
CA ALA A 276 -17.10 -14.06 2.30
C ALA A 276 -17.76 -12.91 3.11
N GLY A 277 -17.20 -11.68 3.01
CA GLY A 277 -17.61 -10.51 3.80
C GLY A 277 -16.94 -10.44 5.16
N CYS A 278 -16.99 -9.26 5.80
CA CYS A 278 -16.30 -8.99 7.06
C CYS A 278 -16.81 -9.84 8.24
N ALA A 279 -18.07 -10.30 8.21
CA ALA A 279 -18.63 -11.17 9.23
C ALA A 279 -18.11 -12.62 9.17
N ASN A 280 -17.38 -12.99 8.12
CA ASN A 280 -16.86 -14.35 7.87
C ASN A 280 -15.36 -14.31 7.48
N GLY A 281 -14.62 -13.39 8.05
CA GLY A 281 -13.19 -13.25 7.76
C GLY A 281 -12.36 -14.44 8.24
N VAL A 282 -11.38 -14.82 7.45
CA VAL A 282 -10.46 -15.91 7.78
C VAL A 282 -9.02 -15.37 7.83
N LEU A 283 -8.36 -15.57 8.96
CA LEU A 283 -6.95 -15.28 9.14
C LEU A 283 -6.12 -16.56 8.98
N THR A 284 -5.38 -16.62 7.90
CA THR A 284 -4.37 -17.66 7.66
C THR A 284 -3.00 -17.14 8.07
N ILE A 285 -2.26 -17.95 8.83
CA ILE A 285 -0.91 -17.59 9.30
C ILE A 285 0.04 -18.71 8.89
N THR A 286 1.03 -18.36 8.07
CA THR A 286 2.02 -19.32 7.57
C THR A 286 3.43 -18.89 7.95
N LYS A 287 4.23 -19.83 8.44
CA LYS A 287 5.67 -19.65 8.63
C LYS A 287 6.36 -19.80 7.26
N GLN A 288 7.27 -18.86 6.93
CA GLN A 288 8.13 -18.92 5.75
C GLN A 288 9.41 -19.71 6.02
#